data_d5b3f7bd9ea1c4c90c9168a5b23050d4
#
_entry.id   d5b3f7bd9ea1c4c90c9168a5b23050d4
#
_cell.length_a   1.000
_cell.length_b   1.000
_cell.length_c   1.000
_cell.angle_alpha   90.00
_cell.angle_beta   90.00
_cell.angle_gamma   90.00
#
_symmetry.space_group_name_H-M   'P 1'
#
loop_
_entity.id
_entity.type
_entity.pdbx_description
1 polymer ?
#
loop_
_entity_poly.entity_id
_entity_poly.type
_entity_poly.pdbx_seq_one_letter_code
_entity_poly.pdbx_strand_id
1 'polypeptide(L)'
;MPDANLPVVDCWRIDLDAPRPSESDYWIAASEHARAERFRFEHLQRRYRATRAGLRALLARQLHVPPTDVRFVRSPRGKPSLDPAHQSPLHFNLTHSEHVAWVALGPQELGIDLEVLGREVKMLDSLVHRVTRPHEAQLLLAMPEALRELAFLLMWTRKESTLKAWGEGISGMGSLNTLDSQLPNAEALTVFLQRHHPERLDPATAARKPASPRQPGDFSGHEYHGPHPIPPALLTDHPEAHQLPQVLIHYPDVRLPTAEGERPPLYATTLDLGSELITVSSPTPFRARIHRFSY
;
A
#
# COMPACT_ATOMS: atom_id res chain seq x y z
N MET A 1 -4.95 21.50 -18.13
CA MET A 1 -5.60 20.70 -17.07
C MET A 1 -5.93 19.31 -17.62
N PRO A 2 -4.97 18.38 -17.69
CA PRO A 2 -5.22 17.03 -18.22
C PRO A 2 -5.83 16.06 -17.22
N ASP A 3 -5.87 16.37 -15.90
CA ASP A 3 -6.13 15.35 -14.87
C ASP A 3 -7.58 15.10 -14.49
N ALA A 4 -8.53 15.90 -14.96
CA ALA A 4 -9.92 15.79 -14.53
C ALA A 4 -10.62 14.48 -14.96
N ASN A 5 -10.13 13.82 -16.01
CA ASN A 5 -10.74 12.62 -16.61
C ASN A 5 -10.05 11.29 -16.25
N LEU A 6 -9.03 11.32 -15.40
CA LEU A 6 -8.38 10.08 -15.00
C LEU A 6 -9.28 9.25 -14.09
N PRO A 7 -9.28 7.92 -14.25
CA PRO A 7 -9.98 7.02 -13.33
C PRO A 7 -9.48 7.22 -11.92
N VAL A 8 -10.37 7.05 -10.95
CA VAL A 8 -10.05 7.20 -9.53
C VAL A 8 -9.88 5.83 -8.90
N VAL A 9 -8.81 5.69 -8.13
CA VAL A 9 -8.58 4.54 -7.25
C VAL A 9 -8.74 4.99 -5.81
N ASP A 10 -9.72 4.45 -5.12
CA ASP A 10 -10.00 4.72 -3.72
C ASP A 10 -9.17 3.80 -2.83
N CYS A 11 -8.28 4.38 -2.03
CA CYS A 11 -7.37 3.68 -1.13
C CYS A 11 -7.85 3.81 0.32
N TRP A 12 -8.26 2.71 0.92
CA TRP A 12 -8.85 2.67 2.26
C TRP A 12 -7.87 2.08 3.26
N ARG A 13 -7.51 2.87 4.28
CA ARG A 13 -6.73 2.43 5.42
C ARG A 13 -7.63 1.82 6.49
N ILE A 14 -7.30 0.61 6.93
CA ILE A 14 -8.00 -0.12 8.00
C ILE A 14 -7.02 -0.31 9.15
N ASP A 15 -7.37 0.18 10.33
CA ASP A 15 -6.66 -0.15 11.57
C ASP A 15 -7.13 -1.50 12.07
N LEU A 16 -6.22 -2.48 12.10
CA LEU A 16 -6.53 -3.87 12.44
C LEU A 16 -6.65 -4.12 13.95
N ASP A 17 -6.17 -3.19 14.75
CA ASP A 17 -6.25 -3.26 16.22
C ASP A 17 -7.37 -2.35 16.77
N ALA A 18 -8.01 -1.54 15.92
CA ALA A 18 -9.17 -0.73 16.32
C ALA A 18 -10.33 -1.62 16.77
N PRO A 19 -11.15 -1.13 17.73
CA PRO A 19 -12.40 -1.79 18.09
C PRO A 19 -13.30 -1.99 16.88
N ARG A 20 -13.91 -3.15 16.77
CA ARG A 20 -14.84 -3.50 15.70
C ARG A 20 -16.12 -4.11 16.27
N PRO A 21 -17.27 -3.95 15.60
CA PRO A 21 -18.52 -4.57 16.04
C PRO A 21 -18.39 -6.09 16.12
N SER A 22 -18.97 -6.70 17.14
CA SER A 22 -18.95 -8.15 17.32
C SER A 22 -19.57 -8.90 16.12
N GLU A 23 -20.61 -8.31 15.52
CA GLU A 23 -21.25 -8.84 14.32
C GLU A 23 -20.31 -8.90 13.10
N SER A 24 -19.21 -8.15 13.08
CA SER A 24 -18.25 -8.20 11.99
C SER A 24 -17.59 -9.58 11.82
N ASP A 25 -17.62 -10.42 12.84
CA ASP A 25 -17.16 -11.81 12.74
C ASP A 25 -18.11 -12.67 11.90
N TYR A 26 -19.40 -12.34 11.85
CA TYR A 26 -20.37 -13.03 10.99
C TYR A 26 -20.24 -12.63 9.51
N TRP A 27 -19.54 -11.56 9.20
CA TRP A 27 -19.35 -11.11 7.81
C TRP A 27 -18.35 -11.98 7.05
N ILE A 28 -17.43 -12.65 7.75
CA ILE A 28 -16.37 -13.45 7.13
C ILE A 28 -16.83 -14.90 6.90
N ALA A 29 -16.36 -15.50 5.82
CA ALA A 29 -16.75 -16.85 5.46
C ALA A 29 -16.11 -17.91 6.37
N ALA A 30 -16.73 -19.09 6.47
CA ALA A 30 -16.22 -20.21 7.26
C ALA A 30 -14.76 -20.59 6.88
N SER A 31 -14.43 -20.53 5.57
CA SER A 31 -13.07 -20.79 5.09
C SER A 31 -12.05 -19.74 5.54
N GLU A 32 -12.50 -18.50 5.76
CA GLU A 32 -11.66 -17.41 6.28
C GLU A 32 -11.45 -17.57 7.78
N HIS A 33 -12.47 -18.00 8.53
CA HIS A 33 -12.32 -18.40 9.93
C HIS A 33 -11.32 -19.54 10.09
N ALA A 34 -11.48 -20.62 9.33
CA ALA A 34 -10.55 -21.75 9.35
C ALA A 34 -9.12 -21.34 9.00
N ARG A 35 -8.95 -20.36 8.12
CA ARG A 35 -7.62 -19.80 7.81
C ARG A 35 -7.07 -18.97 8.96
N ALA A 36 -7.90 -18.18 9.63
CA ALA A 36 -7.49 -17.39 10.81
C ALA A 36 -6.94 -18.30 11.91
N GLU A 37 -7.59 -19.44 12.18
CA GLU A 37 -7.19 -20.41 13.21
C GLU A 37 -5.82 -21.06 12.97
N ARG A 38 -5.30 -21.02 11.74
CA ARG A 38 -3.95 -21.53 11.41
C ARG A 38 -2.83 -20.62 11.89
N PHE A 39 -3.10 -19.37 12.22
CA PHE A 39 -2.07 -18.49 12.78
C PHE A 39 -1.79 -18.88 14.23
N ARG A 40 -0.51 -18.98 14.55
CA ARG A 40 -0.04 -19.41 15.88
C ARG A 40 -0.42 -18.46 17.01
N PHE A 41 -0.49 -17.16 16.71
CA PHE A 41 -0.70 -16.11 17.71
C PHE A 41 -2.08 -15.48 17.56
N GLU A 42 -2.76 -15.27 18.67
CA GLU A 42 -4.12 -14.71 18.71
C GLU A 42 -4.25 -13.34 18.04
N HIS A 43 -3.24 -12.45 18.25
CA HIS A 43 -3.26 -11.14 17.61
C HIS A 43 -3.23 -11.23 16.08
N LEU A 44 -2.52 -12.23 15.51
CA LEU A 44 -2.52 -12.45 14.04
C LEU A 44 -3.86 -13.02 13.56
N GLN A 45 -4.49 -13.89 14.35
CA GLN A 45 -5.83 -14.40 14.05
C GLN A 45 -6.84 -13.23 14.03
N ARG A 46 -6.79 -12.38 15.06
CA ARG A 46 -7.66 -11.21 15.20
C ARG A 46 -7.45 -10.22 14.02
N ARG A 47 -6.20 -9.87 13.70
CA ARG A 47 -5.86 -8.97 12.59
C ARG A 47 -6.28 -9.55 11.24
N TYR A 48 -6.12 -10.84 11.02
CA TYR A 48 -6.61 -11.48 9.81
C TYR A 48 -8.14 -11.37 9.68
N ARG A 49 -8.88 -11.66 10.76
CA ARG A 49 -10.36 -11.51 10.76
C ARG A 49 -10.75 -10.04 10.52
N ALA A 50 -10.10 -9.08 11.17
CA ALA A 50 -10.33 -7.66 10.95
C ALA A 50 -10.09 -7.25 9.48
N THR A 51 -8.98 -7.71 8.89
CA THR A 51 -8.69 -7.47 7.47
C THR A 51 -9.80 -7.99 6.56
N ARG A 52 -10.30 -9.21 6.82
CA ARG A 52 -11.34 -9.82 5.97
C ARG A 52 -12.70 -9.15 6.16
N ALA A 53 -13.05 -8.82 7.40
CA ALA A 53 -14.29 -8.11 7.72
C ALA A 53 -14.31 -6.70 7.09
N GLY A 54 -13.21 -5.94 7.24
CA GLY A 54 -13.08 -4.62 6.64
C GLY A 54 -13.16 -4.65 5.10
N LEU A 55 -12.47 -5.61 4.45
CA LEU A 55 -12.56 -5.79 3.00
C LEU A 55 -14.01 -6.07 2.57
N ARG A 56 -14.71 -6.98 3.26
CA ARG A 56 -16.10 -7.31 2.94
C ARG A 56 -17.04 -6.13 3.15
N ALA A 57 -16.87 -5.37 4.22
CA ALA A 57 -17.67 -4.18 4.49
C ALA A 57 -17.47 -3.11 3.41
N LEU A 58 -16.22 -2.86 2.98
CA LEU A 58 -15.92 -1.91 1.90
C LEU A 58 -16.56 -2.35 0.58
N LEU A 59 -16.39 -3.61 0.19
CA LEU A 59 -16.97 -4.13 -1.06
C LEU A 59 -18.48 -4.19 -1.01
N ALA A 60 -19.07 -4.57 0.12
CA ALA A 60 -20.52 -4.61 0.34
C ALA A 60 -21.18 -3.24 0.09
N ARG A 61 -20.55 -2.16 0.59
CA ARG A 61 -21.01 -0.78 0.32
C ARG A 61 -21.00 -0.45 -1.17
N GLN A 62 -19.95 -0.83 -1.90
CA GLN A 62 -19.84 -0.57 -3.34
C GLN A 62 -20.80 -1.42 -4.18
N LEU A 63 -21.07 -2.64 -3.74
CA LEU A 63 -21.95 -3.59 -4.42
C LEU A 63 -23.41 -3.46 -4.00
N HIS A 64 -23.72 -2.68 -2.96
CA HIS A 64 -25.03 -2.55 -2.36
C HIS A 64 -25.65 -3.90 -1.90
N VAL A 65 -24.80 -4.75 -1.30
CA VAL A 65 -25.19 -6.07 -0.75
C VAL A 65 -24.72 -6.19 0.70
N PRO A 66 -25.29 -7.13 1.49
CA PRO A 66 -24.75 -7.46 2.81
C PRO A 66 -23.28 -7.95 2.72
N PRO A 67 -22.42 -7.69 3.73
CA PRO A 67 -21.03 -8.17 3.74
C PRO A 67 -20.91 -9.69 3.61
N THR A 68 -21.88 -10.45 4.10
CA THR A 68 -21.98 -11.92 3.97
C THR A 68 -22.12 -12.38 2.53
N ASP A 69 -22.73 -11.57 1.68
CA ASP A 69 -23.04 -11.91 0.30
C ASP A 69 -21.92 -11.58 -0.67
N VAL A 70 -20.89 -10.87 -0.21
CA VAL A 70 -19.69 -10.60 -1.03
C VAL A 70 -18.97 -11.92 -1.33
N ARG A 71 -18.94 -12.30 -2.61
CA ARG A 71 -18.29 -13.53 -3.09
C ARG A 71 -17.01 -13.21 -3.83
N PHE A 72 -16.05 -14.11 -3.68
CA PHE A 72 -14.74 -14.00 -4.31
C PHE A 72 -14.45 -15.24 -5.14
N VAL A 73 -13.78 -15.02 -6.26
CA VAL A 73 -13.07 -16.06 -7.01
C VAL A 73 -11.56 -15.83 -6.90
N ARG A 74 -10.77 -16.82 -7.25
CA ARG A 74 -9.32 -16.71 -7.26
C ARG A 74 -8.77 -17.04 -8.65
N SER A 75 -7.81 -16.24 -9.09
CA SER A 75 -7.04 -16.59 -10.27
C SER A 75 -6.24 -17.89 -10.03
N PRO A 76 -5.73 -18.55 -11.08
CA PRO A 76 -4.84 -19.72 -10.94
C PRO A 76 -3.64 -19.47 -10.03
N ARG A 77 -3.17 -18.22 -9.95
CA ARG A 77 -2.06 -17.79 -9.08
C ARG A 77 -2.52 -17.25 -7.73
N GLY A 78 -3.81 -17.34 -7.41
CA GLY A 78 -4.37 -17.03 -6.10
C GLY A 78 -4.79 -15.58 -5.85
N LYS A 79 -4.66 -14.66 -6.83
CA LYS A 79 -5.17 -13.28 -6.69
C LYS A 79 -6.70 -13.34 -6.52
N PRO A 80 -7.27 -12.76 -5.44
CA PRO A 80 -8.72 -12.69 -5.28
C PRO A 80 -9.30 -11.59 -6.18
N SER A 81 -10.48 -11.86 -6.74
CA SER A 81 -11.33 -10.90 -7.43
C SER A 81 -12.79 -11.11 -7.02
N LEU A 82 -13.66 -10.17 -7.35
CA LEU A 82 -15.09 -10.35 -7.18
C LEU A 82 -15.59 -11.49 -8.06
N ASP A 83 -16.56 -12.26 -7.53
CA ASP A 83 -17.27 -13.26 -8.30
C ASP A 83 -18.02 -12.56 -9.46
N PRO A 84 -17.93 -13.05 -10.71
CA PRO A 84 -18.66 -12.49 -11.84
C PRO A 84 -20.18 -12.38 -11.62
N ALA A 85 -20.74 -13.18 -10.72
CA ALA A 85 -22.15 -13.08 -10.34
C ALA A 85 -22.56 -11.72 -9.75
N HIS A 86 -21.59 -10.91 -9.26
CA HIS A 86 -21.86 -9.54 -8.82
C HIS A 86 -22.10 -8.57 -9.97
N GLN A 87 -21.76 -8.92 -11.21
CA GLN A 87 -21.90 -8.07 -12.40
C GLN A 87 -21.32 -6.66 -12.20
N SER A 88 -20.23 -6.55 -11.46
CA SER A 88 -19.59 -5.30 -11.10
C SER A 88 -18.29 -5.13 -11.84
N PRO A 89 -18.01 -3.93 -12.41
CA PRO A 89 -16.71 -3.61 -13.01
C PRO A 89 -15.65 -3.26 -11.98
N LEU A 90 -15.97 -3.40 -10.69
CA LEU A 90 -15.09 -3.02 -9.60
C LEU A 90 -13.96 -4.02 -9.45
N HIS A 91 -12.73 -3.51 -9.47
CA HIS A 91 -11.53 -4.25 -9.11
C HIS A 91 -11.06 -3.86 -7.72
N PHE A 92 -10.40 -4.77 -7.05
CA PHE A 92 -9.77 -4.49 -5.76
C PHE A 92 -8.44 -5.21 -5.60
N ASN A 93 -7.62 -4.65 -4.73
CA ASN A 93 -6.44 -5.32 -4.20
C ASN A 93 -6.23 -4.96 -2.74
N LEU A 94 -5.51 -5.80 -2.01
CA LEU A 94 -5.34 -5.70 -0.57
C LEU A 94 -3.88 -5.98 -0.21
N THR A 95 -3.37 -5.18 0.72
CA THR A 95 -2.10 -5.41 1.41
C THR A 95 -2.27 -5.20 2.91
N HIS A 96 -1.41 -5.81 3.71
CA HIS A 96 -1.38 -5.58 5.15
C HIS A 96 0.04 -5.78 5.69
N SER A 97 0.37 -4.99 6.69
CA SER A 97 1.60 -5.10 7.46
C SER A 97 1.32 -4.74 8.91
N GLU A 98 1.81 -5.56 9.84
CA GLU A 98 1.61 -5.35 11.28
C GLU A 98 0.15 -5.12 11.68
N HIS A 99 -0.20 -3.89 12.09
CA HIS A 99 -1.51 -3.50 12.60
C HIS A 99 -2.38 -2.76 11.58
N VAL A 100 -1.94 -2.65 10.34
CA VAL A 100 -2.63 -1.89 9.31
C VAL A 100 -2.85 -2.71 8.05
N ALA A 101 -4.01 -2.52 7.41
CA ALA A 101 -4.28 -2.99 6.07
C ALA A 101 -4.70 -1.85 5.17
N TRP A 102 -4.42 -2.00 3.88
CA TRP A 102 -4.87 -1.10 2.84
C TRP A 102 -5.62 -1.86 1.76
N VAL A 103 -6.75 -1.30 1.36
CA VAL A 103 -7.59 -1.81 0.27
C VAL A 103 -7.68 -0.76 -0.81
N ALA A 104 -7.26 -1.08 -2.02
CA ALA A 104 -7.46 -0.24 -3.18
C ALA A 104 -8.67 -0.74 -3.97
N LEU A 105 -9.56 0.18 -4.38
CA LEU A 105 -10.76 -0.07 -5.17
C LEU A 105 -10.73 0.81 -6.41
N GLY A 106 -11.00 0.26 -7.58
CA GLY A 106 -10.97 1.03 -8.83
C GLY A 106 -11.67 0.32 -9.99
N PRO A 107 -11.85 1.02 -11.13
CA PRO A 107 -12.58 0.51 -12.28
C PRO A 107 -11.74 -0.39 -13.20
N GLN A 108 -10.50 -0.70 -12.82
CA GLN A 108 -9.58 -1.49 -13.63
C GLN A 108 -8.66 -2.34 -12.75
N GLU A 109 -7.97 -3.31 -13.35
CA GLU A 109 -6.98 -4.12 -12.63
C GLU A 109 -5.98 -3.23 -11.90
N LEU A 110 -5.67 -3.60 -10.66
CA LEU A 110 -4.76 -2.84 -9.82
C LEU A 110 -4.04 -3.73 -8.82
N GLY A 111 -2.94 -3.22 -8.30
CA GLY A 111 -2.20 -3.80 -7.19
C GLY A 111 -1.87 -2.73 -6.17
N ILE A 112 -1.83 -3.08 -4.90
CA ILE A 112 -1.39 -2.20 -3.81
C ILE A 112 -0.38 -2.93 -2.95
N ASP A 113 0.68 -2.22 -2.58
CA ASP A 113 1.64 -2.70 -1.59
C ASP A 113 1.91 -1.67 -0.51
N LEU A 114 2.30 -2.15 0.66
CA LEU A 114 2.47 -1.39 1.90
C LEU A 114 3.76 -1.80 2.58
N GLU A 115 4.55 -0.80 2.97
CA GLU A 115 5.61 -0.95 3.96
C GLU A 115 5.44 0.02 5.13
N VAL A 116 5.63 -0.48 6.34
CA VAL A 116 5.65 0.34 7.55
C VAL A 116 7.06 0.84 7.76
N LEU A 117 7.21 2.16 7.77
CA LEU A 117 8.50 2.83 7.90
C LEU A 117 9.02 2.79 9.35
N GLY A 118 10.34 2.89 9.50
CA GLY A 118 11.00 2.90 10.80
C GLY A 118 11.30 1.50 11.38
N ARG A 119 11.09 0.46 10.58
CA ARG A 119 11.51 -0.90 10.88
C ARG A 119 12.76 -1.22 10.06
N GLU A 120 13.83 -1.64 10.72
CA GLU A 120 15.08 -2.03 10.07
C GLU A 120 14.85 -3.17 9.05
N VAL A 121 15.27 -2.96 7.82
CA VAL A 121 15.30 -3.99 6.79
C VAL A 121 16.54 -4.87 7.01
N LYS A 122 16.34 -6.01 7.64
CA LYS A 122 17.43 -6.95 7.91
C LYS A 122 18.03 -7.47 6.61
N MET A 123 19.36 -7.59 6.58
CA MET A 123 20.10 -8.13 5.43
C MET A 123 19.83 -7.34 4.13
N LEU A 124 19.71 -6.02 4.22
CA LEU A 124 19.37 -5.14 3.09
C LEU A 124 20.23 -5.42 1.85
N ASP A 125 21.56 -5.49 1.99
CA ASP A 125 22.47 -5.72 0.87
C ASP A 125 22.18 -7.05 0.14
N SER A 126 21.90 -8.10 0.89
CA SER A 126 21.54 -9.40 0.32
C SER A 126 20.20 -9.36 -0.43
N LEU A 127 19.22 -8.64 0.13
CA LEU A 127 17.93 -8.45 -0.52
C LEU A 127 18.05 -7.61 -1.79
N VAL A 128 18.87 -6.56 -1.76
CA VAL A 128 19.13 -5.73 -2.93
C VAL A 128 19.57 -6.60 -4.10
N HIS A 129 20.62 -7.39 -3.93
CA HIS A 129 21.13 -8.23 -5.03
C HIS A 129 20.11 -9.26 -5.54
N ARG A 130 19.20 -9.68 -4.71
CA ARG A 130 18.18 -10.69 -5.06
C ARG A 130 17.01 -10.13 -5.86
N VAL A 131 16.61 -8.89 -5.57
CA VAL A 131 15.32 -8.34 -6.04
C VAL A 131 15.45 -7.16 -6.99
N THR A 132 16.68 -6.66 -7.21
CA THR A 132 16.93 -5.52 -8.08
C THR A 132 17.53 -5.92 -9.42
N ARG A 133 17.37 -5.05 -10.41
CA ARG A 133 18.19 -5.08 -11.62
C ARG A 133 19.61 -4.60 -11.29
N PRO A 134 20.64 -4.99 -12.07
CA PRO A 134 22.02 -4.58 -11.78
C PRO A 134 22.21 -3.07 -11.62
N HIS A 135 21.57 -2.25 -12.46
CA HIS A 135 21.68 -0.78 -12.37
C HIS A 135 20.98 -0.22 -11.13
N GLU A 136 19.84 -0.79 -10.71
CA GLU A 136 19.16 -0.40 -9.47
C GLU A 136 20.01 -0.75 -8.25
N ALA A 137 20.65 -1.93 -8.25
CA ALA A 137 21.57 -2.32 -7.19
C ALA A 137 22.74 -1.33 -7.08
N GLN A 138 23.33 -0.94 -8.21
CA GLN A 138 24.41 0.05 -8.24
C GLN A 138 23.95 1.40 -7.68
N LEU A 139 22.79 1.90 -8.12
CA LEU A 139 22.22 3.17 -7.63
C LEU A 139 21.98 3.11 -6.13
N LEU A 140 21.36 2.04 -5.65
CA LEU A 140 20.97 1.90 -4.25
C LEU A 140 22.18 1.76 -3.33
N LEU A 141 23.15 0.92 -3.70
CA LEU A 141 24.35 0.71 -2.91
C LEU A 141 25.29 1.92 -2.92
N ALA A 142 25.25 2.75 -3.96
CA ALA A 142 25.99 4.02 -4.03
C ALA A 142 25.34 5.14 -3.21
N MET A 143 24.10 4.97 -2.73
CA MET A 143 23.45 5.99 -1.90
C MET A 143 24.07 6.07 -0.52
N PRO A 144 24.03 7.27 0.12
CA PRO A 144 24.33 7.39 1.54
C PRO A 144 23.50 6.41 2.37
N GLU A 145 24.11 5.84 3.41
CA GLU A 145 23.47 4.80 4.25
C GLU A 145 22.08 5.21 4.77
N ALA A 146 21.94 6.47 5.19
CA ALA A 146 20.68 7.03 5.66
C ALA A 146 19.53 7.00 4.63
N LEU A 147 19.85 6.89 3.34
CA LEU A 147 18.85 6.87 2.25
C LEU A 147 18.54 5.46 1.74
N ARG A 148 19.44 4.50 1.97
CA ARG A 148 19.36 3.16 1.35
C ARG A 148 18.07 2.41 1.72
N GLU A 149 17.69 2.44 2.98
CA GLU A 149 16.49 1.74 3.43
C GLU A 149 15.22 2.31 2.79
N LEU A 150 15.06 3.64 2.81
CA LEU A 150 13.91 4.27 2.18
C LEU A 150 13.88 4.03 0.67
N ALA A 151 15.03 4.14 -0.01
CA ALA A 151 15.14 3.86 -1.44
C ALA A 151 14.78 2.40 -1.75
N PHE A 152 15.23 1.47 -0.92
CA PHE A 152 14.88 0.06 -1.04
C PHE A 152 13.37 -0.17 -0.87
N LEU A 153 12.76 0.38 0.18
CA LEU A 153 11.33 0.23 0.43
C LEU A 153 10.48 0.87 -0.69
N LEU A 154 10.92 2.01 -1.22
CA LEU A 154 10.29 2.66 -2.37
C LEU A 154 10.32 1.77 -3.62
N MET A 155 11.47 1.18 -3.90
CA MET A 155 11.62 0.20 -4.98
C MET A 155 10.75 -1.05 -4.74
N TRP A 156 10.82 -1.59 -3.54
CA TRP A 156 10.14 -2.81 -3.15
C TRP A 156 8.62 -2.68 -3.32
N THR A 157 8.02 -1.64 -2.74
CA THR A 157 6.57 -1.41 -2.85
C THR A 157 6.12 -1.23 -4.30
N ARG A 158 6.91 -0.56 -5.15
CA ARG A 158 6.62 -0.43 -6.58
C ARG A 158 6.62 -1.77 -7.30
N LYS A 159 7.60 -2.61 -7.04
CA LYS A 159 7.70 -3.95 -7.63
C LYS A 159 6.60 -4.88 -7.14
N GLU A 160 6.36 -4.92 -5.83
CA GLU A 160 5.31 -5.75 -5.25
C GLU A 160 3.91 -5.32 -5.70
N SER A 161 3.60 -4.03 -5.73
CA SER A 161 2.31 -3.56 -6.26
C SER A 161 2.12 -3.93 -7.72
N THR A 162 3.19 -3.91 -8.51
CA THR A 162 3.19 -4.35 -9.92
C THR A 162 2.86 -5.83 -10.04
N LEU A 163 3.54 -6.70 -9.29
CA LEU A 163 3.25 -8.15 -9.29
C LEU A 163 1.82 -8.44 -8.82
N LYS A 164 1.33 -7.71 -7.84
CA LYS A 164 -0.06 -7.82 -7.37
C LYS A 164 -1.06 -7.36 -8.43
N ALA A 165 -0.75 -6.30 -9.20
CA ALA A 165 -1.60 -5.87 -10.31
C ALA A 165 -1.69 -6.96 -11.38
N TRP A 166 -0.59 -7.59 -11.76
CA TRP A 166 -0.58 -8.70 -12.70
C TRP A 166 -1.13 -10.02 -12.13
N GLY A 167 -1.32 -10.12 -10.81
CA GLY A 167 -1.82 -11.32 -10.16
C GLY A 167 -0.81 -12.46 -10.11
N GLU A 168 0.49 -12.14 -10.06
CA GLU A 168 1.55 -13.16 -10.09
C GLU A 168 1.77 -13.87 -8.76
N GLY A 169 1.38 -13.24 -7.66
CA GLY A 169 1.56 -13.79 -6.33
C GLY A 169 3.03 -14.04 -5.96
N ILE A 170 3.27 -14.90 -4.98
CA ILE A 170 4.62 -15.23 -4.48
C ILE A 170 5.49 -15.87 -5.58
N SER A 171 4.89 -16.56 -6.54
CA SER A 171 5.64 -17.14 -7.67
C SER A 171 6.27 -16.08 -8.57
N GLY A 172 5.74 -14.87 -8.58
CA GLY A 172 6.30 -13.72 -9.30
C GLY A 172 7.54 -13.11 -8.64
N MET A 173 7.89 -13.47 -7.43
CA MET A 173 9.08 -12.94 -6.76
C MET A 173 10.39 -13.23 -7.52
N GLY A 174 10.44 -14.31 -8.30
CA GLY A 174 11.56 -14.59 -9.20
C GLY A 174 11.71 -13.57 -10.35
N SER A 175 10.66 -12.78 -10.63
CA SER A 175 10.65 -11.76 -11.68
C SER A 175 10.94 -10.36 -11.16
N LEU A 176 11.12 -10.16 -9.85
CA LEU A 176 11.36 -8.81 -9.28
C LEU A 176 12.60 -8.14 -9.87
N ASN A 177 13.65 -8.90 -10.16
CA ASN A 177 14.87 -8.41 -10.76
C ASN A 177 14.74 -8.11 -12.27
N THR A 178 13.60 -8.37 -12.89
CA THR A 178 13.33 -8.00 -14.29
C THR A 178 12.57 -6.68 -14.41
N LEU A 179 11.95 -6.23 -13.30
CA LEU A 179 11.19 -5.00 -13.23
C LEU A 179 12.10 -3.80 -12.94
N ASP A 180 11.86 -2.70 -13.63
CA ASP A 180 12.52 -1.42 -13.34
C ASP A 180 11.60 -0.55 -12.50
N SER A 181 12.03 -0.27 -11.27
CA SER A 181 11.23 0.52 -10.31
C SER A 181 11.34 2.03 -10.51
N GLN A 182 12.17 2.48 -11.48
CA GLN A 182 12.42 3.90 -11.72
C GLN A 182 12.86 4.63 -10.43
N LEU A 183 13.85 4.09 -9.74
CA LEU A 183 14.39 4.70 -8.53
C LEU A 183 14.93 6.09 -8.82
N PRO A 184 14.63 7.11 -7.99
CA PRO A 184 15.34 8.38 -8.02
C PRO A 184 16.81 8.14 -7.64
N ASN A 185 17.71 8.94 -8.22
CA ASN A 185 19.10 8.94 -7.76
C ASN A 185 19.22 9.59 -6.37
N ALA A 186 20.39 9.47 -5.73
CA ALA A 186 20.61 9.97 -4.36
C ALA A 186 20.38 11.48 -4.24
N GLU A 187 20.74 12.27 -5.25
CA GLU A 187 20.55 13.71 -5.27
C GLU A 187 19.05 14.06 -5.29
N ALA A 188 18.30 13.47 -6.23
CA ALA A 188 16.85 13.69 -6.34
C ALA A 188 16.11 13.27 -5.07
N LEU A 189 16.47 12.13 -4.47
CA LEU A 189 15.88 11.66 -3.22
C LEU A 189 16.25 12.59 -2.05
N THR A 190 17.50 13.07 -1.98
CA THR A 190 17.94 14.03 -0.95
C THR A 190 17.18 15.34 -1.05
N VAL A 191 17.07 15.91 -2.25
CA VAL A 191 16.31 17.15 -2.49
C VAL A 191 14.84 16.95 -2.12
N PHE A 192 14.27 15.82 -2.46
CA PHE A 192 12.90 15.48 -2.10
C PHE A 192 12.73 15.42 -0.57
N LEU A 193 13.61 14.69 0.14
CA LEU A 193 13.55 14.57 1.60
C LEU A 193 13.83 15.92 2.29
N GLN A 194 14.78 16.72 1.81
CA GLN A 194 15.02 18.06 2.36
C GLN A 194 13.77 18.93 2.32
N ARG A 195 12.98 18.76 1.28
CA ARG A 195 11.76 19.54 1.07
C ARG A 195 10.58 19.04 1.91
N HIS A 196 10.45 17.73 2.10
CA HIS A 196 9.26 17.09 2.63
C HIS A 196 9.46 16.36 3.95
N HIS A 197 10.69 15.85 4.22
CA HIS A 197 11.06 15.06 5.40
C HIS A 197 12.49 15.36 5.87
N PRO A 198 12.80 16.64 6.20
CA PRO A 198 14.16 17.00 6.61
C PRO A 198 14.66 16.22 7.83
N GLU A 199 13.75 15.79 8.69
CA GLU A 199 14.05 14.97 9.87
C GLU A 199 14.66 13.61 9.55
N ARG A 200 14.41 13.07 8.37
CA ARG A 200 14.99 11.78 7.94
C ARG A 200 16.45 11.90 7.48
N LEU A 201 16.90 13.10 7.23
CA LEU A 201 18.29 13.38 6.84
C LEU A 201 19.19 13.70 8.05
N ASP A 202 18.60 13.90 9.24
CA ASP A 202 19.36 14.12 10.46
C ASP A 202 19.94 12.77 10.97
N PRO A 203 21.28 12.64 11.06
CA PRO A 203 21.91 11.41 11.57
C PRO A 203 21.45 11.02 12.98
N ALA A 204 21.10 12.01 13.81
CA ALA A 204 20.58 11.76 15.16
C ALA A 204 19.17 11.17 15.15
N THR A 205 18.37 11.47 14.13
CA THR A 205 17.03 10.92 13.92
C THR A 205 17.09 9.57 13.20
N ALA A 206 17.99 9.42 12.24
CA ALA A 206 18.22 8.15 11.54
C ALA A 206 18.77 7.06 12.49
N ALA A 207 19.53 7.43 13.52
CA ALA A 207 20.04 6.52 14.55
C ALA A 207 19.01 6.19 15.65
N ARG A 208 17.90 6.90 15.75
CA ARG A 208 16.82 6.57 16.67
C ARG A 208 15.99 5.44 16.08
N LYS A 209 16.19 4.23 16.59
CA LYS A 209 15.16 3.19 16.47
C LYS A 209 13.83 3.85 16.81
N PRO A 210 12.81 3.78 15.95
CA PRO A 210 11.49 4.24 16.34
C PRO A 210 11.14 3.53 17.66
N ALA A 211 10.71 4.31 18.63
CA ALA A 211 10.11 3.74 19.83
C ALA A 211 9.06 2.73 19.38
N SER A 212 8.98 1.60 20.08
CA SER A 212 7.96 0.57 19.85
C SER A 212 6.64 1.19 19.43
N PRO A 213 5.91 0.61 18.48
CA PRO A 213 4.70 1.22 17.92
C PRO A 213 3.86 1.81 19.03
N ARG A 214 3.61 3.12 18.95
CA ARG A 214 2.85 3.85 19.96
C ARG A 214 1.51 3.16 20.09
N GLN A 215 1.10 2.93 21.34
CA GLN A 215 -0.19 2.34 21.68
C GLN A 215 -1.34 3.06 20.95
N PRO A 216 -2.41 2.35 20.54
CA PRO A 216 -3.58 2.98 19.97
C PRO A 216 -4.15 4.00 20.99
N GLY A 217 -4.00 5.28 20.72
CA GLY A 217 -4.41 6.35 21.64
C GLY A 217 -3.54 7.61 21.54
N ASP A 218 -2.33 7.50 21.06
CA ASP A 218 -1.36 8.61 20.99
C ASP A 218 -1.46 9.47 19.73
N PHE A 219 -2.56 9.40 18.99
CA PHE A 219 -2.87 10.33 17.90
C PHE A 219 -3.53 11.61 18.40
N SER A 220 -3.06 12.14 19.54
CA SER A 220 -3.39 13.50 19.96
C SER A 220 -2.54 14.49 19.18
N GLY A 221 -3.15 15.06 18.16
CA GLY A 221 -2.93 16.38 17.63
C GLY A 221 -1.51 16.97 17.62
N HIS A 222 -0.61 16.48 16.78
CA HIS A 222 0.47 17.32 16.30
C HIS A 222 0.10 17.78 14.88
N GLU A 223 -0.44 18.99 14.81
CA GLU A 223 -0.59 19.74 13.58
C GLU A 223 0.80 19.93 12.95
N TYR A 224 1.05 19.23 11.85
CA TYR A 224 2.19 19.49 11.00
C TYR A 224 1.82 20.56 9.99
N HIS A 225 2.36 21.75 10.17
CA HIS A 225 2.25 22.85 9.21
C HIS A 225 3.31 22.67 8.11
N GLY A 226 3.07 21.77 7.16
CA GLY A 226 3.82 21.71 5.92
C GLY A 226 3.33 22.77 4.93
N PRO A 227 4.19 23.28 4.02
CA PRO A 227 3.90 24.44 3.19
C PRO A 227 2.91 24.22 2.04
N HIS A 228 2.38 23.04 1.79
CA HIS A 228 1.40 22.81 0.73
C HIS A 228 0.25 21.94 1.22
N PRO A 229 -0.99 22.48 1.22
CA PRO A 229 -2.17 21.66 1.43
C PRO A 229 -2.31 20.65 0.29
N ILE A 230 -2.77 19.43 0.63
CA ILE A 230 -3.18 18.44 -0.36
C ILE A 230 -4.21 19.11 -1.28
N PRO A 231 -4.08 19.01 -2.62
CA PRO A 231 -5.09 19.54 -3.50
C PRO A 231 -6.47 19.01 -3.09
N PRO A 232 -7.51 19.85 -2.99
CA PRO A 232 -8.87 19.43 -2.59
C PRO A 232 -9.44 18.29 -3.44
N ALA A 233 -8.89 18.07 -4.65
CA ALA A 233 -9.26 16.97 -5.54
C ALA A 233 -8.88 15.57 -5.02
N LEU A 234 -8.05 15.46 -3.98
CA LEU A 234 -7.67 14.18 -3.37
C LEU A 234 -8.52 13.81 -2.16
N LEU A 235 -9.36 14.74 -1.68
CA LEU A 235 -10.23 14.54 -0.53
C LEU A 235 -11.68 14.55 -1.04
N THR A 236 -12.39 13.45 -0.90
CA THR A 236 -13.85 13.44 -1.13
C THR A 236 -14.59 13.46 0.20
N ASP A 237 -15.64 14.29 0.22
CA ASP A 237 -16.65 14.35 1.27
C ASP A 237 -17.48 13.06 1.27
N HIS A 238 -16.89 11.95 1.74
CA HIS A 238 -17.69 10.85 2.24
C HIS A 238 -18.03 11.17 3.70
N PRO A 239 -19.30 11.21 4.11
CA PRO A 239 -19.71 11.61 5.47
C PRO A 239 -19.12 10.73 6.57
N GLU A 240 -18.50 9.59 6.23
CA GLU A 240 -17.81 8.69 7.16
C GLU A 240 -16.28 8.67 6.99
N ALA A 241 -15.71 9.47 6.09
CA ALA A 241 -14.27 9.60 5.94
C ALA A 241 -13.75 10.56 7.02
N HIS A 242 -13.39 10.05 8.17
CA HIS A 242 -12.58 10.81 9.11
C HIS A 242 -11.27 11.19 8.41
N GLN A 243 -11.00 12.50 8.33
CA GLN A 243 -9.80 13.02 7.71
C GLN A 243 -8.56 12.37 8.34
N LEU A 244 -7.73 11.75 7.51
CA LEU A 244 -6.40 11.34 7.94
C LEU A 244 -5.58 12.59 8.24
N PRO A 245 -4.73 12.57 9.28
CA PRO A 245 -3.81 13.67 9.53
C PRO A 245 -2.92 13.89 8.29
N GLN A 246 -2.82 15.13 7.90
CA GLN A 246 -2.65 15.64 6.55
C GLN A 246 -1.19 15.78 6.12
N VAL A 247 -0.41 14.73 6.02
CA VAL A 247 0.80 14.85 5.18
C VAL A 247 0.92 13.62 4.29
N LEU A 248 0.32 13.73 3.15
CA LEU A 248 0.58 12.86 2.00
C LEU A 248 1.74 13.45 1.23
N ILE A 249 2.87 12.78 1.24
CA ILE A 249 3.95 13.07 0.32
C ILE A 249 3.81 12.12 -0.85
N HIS A 250 3.65 12.71 -2.01
CA HIS A 250 3.51 12.00 -3.26
C HIS A 250 4.87 11.93 -3.94
N TYR A 251 5.43 10.72 -4.05
CA TYR A 251 6.56 10.50 -4.94
C TYR A 251 6.07 10.55 -6.39
N PRO A 252 6.84 11.11 -7.30
CA PRO A 252 6.41 11.25 -8.69
C PRO A 252 5.86 9.95 -9.26
N ASP A 253 4.74 10.05 -9.98
CA ASP A 253 4.19 8.94 -10.74
C ASP A 253 5.23 8.41 -11.70
N VAL A 254 5.36 7.10 -11.75
CA VAL A 254 6.30 6.45 -12.64
C VAL A 254 5.58 5.46 -13.53
N ARG A 255 6.04 5.36 -14.76
CA ARG A 255 5.70 4.27 -15.65
C ARG A 255 6.74 3.17 -15.46
N LEU A 256 6.32 2.03 -14.96
CA LEU A 256 7.19 0.90 -14.69
C LEU A 256 7.36 0.06 -15.97
N PRO A 257 8.48 0.20 -16.69
CA PRO A 257 8.72 -0.59 -17.88
C PRO A 257 9.01 -2.05 -17.51
N THR A 258 8.62 -2.94 -18.38
CA THR A 258 8.94 -4.37 -18.33
C THR A 258 9.99 -4.69 -19.38
N ALA A 259 10.63 -5.85 -19.28
CA ALA A 259 11.46 -6.36 -20.36
C ALA A 259 10.63 -6.47 -21.63
N GLU A 260 11.21 -6.12 -22.78
CA GLU A 260 10.51 -6.08 -24.06
C GLU A 260 9.79 -7.41 -24.34
N GLY A 261 8.50 -7.33 -24.63
CA GLY A 261 7.67 -8.45 -25.09
C GLY A 261 6.98 -9.27 -24.00
N GLU A 262 7.27 -9.05 -22.69
CA GLU A 262 6.69 -9.91 -21.65
C GLU A 262 5.36 -9.41 -21.08
N ARG A 263 5.16 -8.11 -20.90
CA ARG A 263 3.93 -7.54 -20.31
C ARG A 263 3.77 -6.04 -20.54
N PRO A 264 2.53 -5.53 -20.53
CA PRO A 264 2.31 -4.10 -20.61
C PRO A 264 2.90 -3.39 -19.38
N PRO A 265 3.50 -2.21 -19.58
CA PRO A 265 3.97 -1.39 -18.46
C PRO A 265 2.80 -0.94 -17.59
N LEU A 266 3.06 -0.73 -16.30
CA LEU A 266 2.10 -0.19 -15.34
C LEU A 266 2.48 1.23 -14.94
N TYR A 267 1.48 1.99 -14.52
CA TYR A 267 1.64 3.28 -13.87
C TYR A 267 1.56 3.07 -12.35
N ALA A 268 2.51 3.62 -11.62
CA ALA A 268 2.57 3.49 -10.17
C ALA A 268 2.57 4.86 -9.50
N THR A 269 1.75 5.00 -8.49
CA THR A 269 1.69 6.13 -7.58
C THR A 269 2.15 5.68 -6.20
N THR A 270 3.19 6.31 -5.65
CA THR A 270 3.68 6.01 -4.30
C THR A 270 3.40 7.19 -3.38
N LEU A 271 2.78 6.89 -2.24
CA LEU A 271 2.37 7.86 -1.22
C LEU A 271 3.09 7.53 0.09
N ASP A 272 3.67 8.55 0.70
CA ASP A 272 4.30 8.48 2.02
C ASP A 272 3.41 9.18 3.05
N LEU A 273 2.96 8.43 4.03
CA LEU A 273 2.07 8.86 5.09
C LEU A 273 2.81 9.11 6.41
N GLY A 274 4.13 9.26 6.35
CA GLY A 274 4.99 9.45 7.51
C GLY A 274 5.41 8.13 8.16
N SER A 275 4.48 7.28 8.54
CA SER A 275 4.74 5.95 9.11
C SER A 275 4.54 4.80 8.13
N GLU A 276 3.90 5.06 7.01
CA GLU A 276 3.52 4.06 6.01
C GLU A 276 3.87 4.55 4.61
N LEU A 277 4.42 3.66 3.81
CA LEU A 277 4.68 3.86 2.38
C LEU A 277 3.75 2.93 1.60
N ILE A 278 2.87 3.48 0.79
CA ILE A 278 1.99 2.69 -0.05
C ILE A 278 2.23 2.98 -1.53
N THR A 279 2.20 1.96 -2.35
CA THR A 279 2.24 2.11 -3.81
C THR A 279 1.04 1.41 -4.42
N VAL A 280 0.36 2.13 -5.31
CA VAL A 280 -0.69 1.59 -6.16
C VAL A 280 -0.19 1.51 -7.59
N SER A 281 -0.44 0.39 -8.25
CA SER A 281 -0.08 0.17 -9.67
C SER A 281 -1.32 -0.20 -10.49
N SER A 282 -1.42 0.33 -11.72
CA SER A 282 -2.55 0.13 -12.63
C SER A 282 -2.12 0.21 -14.09
N PRO A 283 -2.82 -0.47 -15.04
CA PRO A 283 -2.49 -0.44 -16.47
C PRO A 283 -2.60 0.94 -17.13
N THR A 284 -3.42 1.83 -16.57
CA THR A 284 -3.56 3.20 -17.08
C THR A 284 -3.29 4.21 -15.97
N PRO A 285 -2.93 5.46 -16.32
CA PRO A 285 -2.82 6.54 -15.34
C PRO A 285 -4.13 6.69 -14.54
N PHE A 286 -4.01 7.03 -13.27
CA PHE A 286 -5.13 7.17 -12.35
C PHE A 286 -4.85 8.25 -11.31
N ARG A 287 -5.88 8.62 -10.55
CA ARG A 287 -5.77 9.46 -9.35
C ARG A 287 -6.07 8.60 -8.12
N ALA A 288 -5.20 8.63 -7.13
CA ALA A 288 -5.43 7.97 -5.85
C ALA A 288 -6.21 8.91 -4.90
N ARG A 289 -7.26 8.39 -4.24
CA ARG A 289 -7.96 9.04 -3.14
C ARG A 289 -7.77 8.22 -1.87
N ILE A 290 -7.46 8.90 -0.79
CA ILE A 290 -7.15 8.25 0.49
C ILE A 290 -8.32 8.40 1.45
N HIS A 291 -8.69 7.29 2.07
CA HIS A 291 -9.78 7.21 3.02
C HIS A 291 -9.33 6.45 4.27
N ARG A 292 -9.96 6.75 5.39
CA ARG A 292 -9.89 5.93 6.61
C ARG A 292 -11.17 5.13 6.73
N PHE A 293 -11.03 3.84 6.90
CA PHE A 293 -12.16 2.96 7.17
C PHE A 293 -12.42 2.89 8.67
N SER A 294 -13.68 3.05 9.06
CA SER A 294 -14.21 2.74 10.39
C SER A 294 -15.34 1.74 10.22
N TYR A 295 -15.41 0.77 11.15
CA TYR A 295 -16.47 -0.23 11.16
C TYR A 295 -17.83 0.37 11.46
#